data_c279cad34db504b4f88b3134de51bce0
#
_entry.id   c279cad34db504b4f88b3134de51bce0
#
_cell.length_a   1.000
_cell.length_b   1.000
_cell.length_c   1.000
_cell.angle_alpha   90.00
_cell.angle_beta   90.00
_cell.angle_gamma   90.00
#
_symmetry.space_group_name_H-M   'P 1'
#
loop_
_entity.id
_entity.type
_entity.pdbx_description
1 polymer ?
#
loop_
_entity_poly.entity_id
_entity_poly.type
_entity_poly.pdbx_seq_one_letter_code
_entity_poly.pdbx_strand_id
1 'polypeptide(L)'
;MLDPNKVKLAIAPIGWTNDDMPDLGAENTFEQCVSEMALAGFKGSEIGNKYPSDPDVLKKYLDIRGLQICNAWFSSYLTSKPYEETIEAFKAHCDKLHKLGAKVIGASEQGNSIQGDLTKSILDEKPYYTDEQWEIVTKGFNEMGAYAKSKGMYFTVHHHICLLYTSPSPRDA
;
A
#
# COMPACT_ATOMS: atom_id res chain seq x y z
N MET A 1 -3.67 -13.98 -25.49
CA MET A 1 -3.54 -12.51 -25.41
C MET A 1 -4.61 -12.02 -24.45
N LEU A 2 -4.27 -11.10 -23.51
CA LEU A 2 -5.25 -10.54 -22.58
C LEU A 2 -6.24 -9.65 -23.34
N ASP A 3 -7.53 -9.77 -23.02
CA ASP A 3 -8.56 -8.91 -23.58
C ASP A 3 -8.51 -7.53 -22.88
N PRO A 4 -8.14 -6.45 -23.57
CA PRO A 4 -7.99 -5.11 -22.96
C PRO A 4 -9.31 -4.52 -22.46
N ASN A 5 -10.46 -5.09 -22.87
CA ASN A 5 -11.76 -4.68 -22.35
C ASN A 5 -12.08 -5.31 -20.98
N LYS A 6 -11.41 -6.45 -20.66
CA LYS A 6 -11.62 -7.20 -19.42
C LYS A 6 -10.48 -7.01 -18.41
N VAL A 7 -9.26 -6.75 -18.90
CA VAL A 7 -8.07 -6.62 -18.05
C VAL A 7 -7.47 -5.24 -18.25
N LYS A 8 -7.35 -4.51 -17.13
CA LYS A 8 -6.68 -3.19 -17.09
C LYS A 8 -5.40 -3.34 -16.28
N LEU A 9 -4.29 -2.89 -16.85
CA LEU A 9 -3.01 -2.89 -16.15
C LEU A 9 -2.84 -1.60 -15.35
N ALA A 10 -2.32 -1.75 -14.14
CA ALA A 10 -1.92 -0.64 -13.27
C ALA A 10 -0.50 -0.84 -12.78
N ILE A 11 0.17 0.23 -12.37
CA ILE A 11 1.57 0.19 -11.94
C ILE A 11 1.79 1.12 -10.75
N ALA A 12 2.72 0.75 -9.87
CA ALA A 12 3.21 1.64 -8.81
C ALA A 12 4.25 2.63 -9.37
N PRO A 13 4.37 3.84 -8.80
CA PRO A 13 5.35 4.84 -9.24
C PRO A 13 6.80 4.49 -8.91
N ILE A 14 7.05 3.40 -8.21
CA ILE A 14 8.38 3.01 -7.69
C ILE A 14 9.46 2.87 -8.77
N GLY A 15 9.07 2.64 -10.03
CA GLY A 15 9.99 2.63 -11.17
C GLY A 15 10.46 4.02 -11.62
N TRP A 16 9.79 5.09 -11.18
CA TRP A 16 10.15 6.49 -11.44
C TRP A 16 10.70 7.17 -10.20
N THR A 17 10.08 6.92 -9.04
CA THR A 17 10.44 7.53 -7.75
C THR A 17 10.37 6.45 -6.69
N ASN A 18 11.46 6.23 -5.97
CA ASN A 18 11.51 5.17 -4.98
C ASN A 18 11.20 5.75 -3.60
N ASP A 19 10.13 5.27 -2.96
CA ASP A 19 9.69 5.76 -1.65
C ASP A 19 10.59 5.26 -0.51
N ASP A 20 11.26 4.11 -0.68
CA ASP A 20 12.20 3.54 0.29
C ASP A 20 13.64 4.09 0.11
N MET A 21 13.99 4.48 -1.10
CA MET A 21 15.28 5.05 -1.47
C MET A 21 15.05 6.38 -2.23
N PRO A 22 14.74 7.48 -1.53
CA PRO A 22 14.24 8.72 -2.13
C PRO A 22 15.22 9.42 -3.09
N ASP A 23 16.50 9.09 -3.02
CA ASP A 23 17.50 9.58 -3.97
C ASP A 23 17.34 8.98 -5.38
N LEU A 24 16.72 7.80 -5.48
CA LEU A 24 16.46 7.15 -6.77
C LEU A 24 15.22 7.75 -7.44
N GLY A 25 15.45 8.46 -8.53
CA GLY A 25 14.38 9.14 -9.26
C GLY A 25 13.91 10.43 -8.59
N ALA A 26 14.76 11.05 -7.75
CA ALA A 26 14.44 12.30 -7.06
C ALA A 26 14.08 13.43 -8.03
N GLU A 27 14.67 13.43 -9.22
CA GLU A 27 14.45 14.37 -10.32
C GLU A 27 13.09 14.22 -11.00
N ASN A 28 12.48 13.02 -10.97
CA ASN A 28 11.21 12.77 -11.62
C ASN A 28 10.06 13.42 -10.87
N THR A 29 9.21 14.14 -11.59
CA THR A 29 8.01 14.75 -11.01
C THR A 29 6.83 13.80 -11.02
N PHE A 30 5.82 14.10 -10.21
CA PHE A 30 4.54 13.39 -10.23
C PHE A 30 3.91 13.43 -11.63
N GLU A 31 3.87 14.61 -12.25
CA GLU A 31 3.28 14.83 -13.58
C GLU A 31 3.98 14.02 -14.67
N GLN A 32 5.31 13.87 -14.58
CA GLN A 32 6.08 13.02 -15.47
C GLN A 32 5.66 11.56 -15.27
N CYS A 33 5.68 11.06 -14.04
CA CYS A 33 5.31 9.69 -13.73
C CYS A 33 3.95 9.31 -14.33
N VAL A 34 2.92 10.08 -14.04
CA VAL A 34 1.54 9.75 -14.51
C VAL A 34 1.38 9.94 -16.01
N SER A 35 2.14 10.84 -16.63
CA SER A 35 2.13 11.01 -18.09
C SER A 35 2.77 9.82 -18.79
N GLU A 36 3.92 9.35 -18.31
CA GLU A 36 4.62 8.19 -18.88
C GLU A 36 3.84 6.89 -18.65
N MET A 37 3.19 6.72 -17.46
CA MET A 37 2.27 5.60 -17.21
C MET A 37 1.13 5.58 -18.25
N ALA A 38 0.53 6.72 -18.53
CA ALA A 38 -0.55 6.81 -19.51
C ALA A 38 -0.06 6.51 -20.94
N LEU A 39 1.11 7.04 -21.33
CA LEU A 39 1.75 6.79 -22.63
C LEU A 39 2.12 5.31 -22.80
N ALA A 40 2.56 4.64 -21.74
CA ALA A 40 2.84 3.21 -21.73
C ALA A 40 1.56 2.34 -21.82
N GLY A 41 0.37 2.95 -21.73
CA GLY A 41 -0.91 2.25 -21.87
C GLY A 41 -1.53 1.76 -20.56
N PHE A 42 -0.92 2.05 -19.41
CA PHE A 42 -1.53 1.75 -18.11
C PHE A 42 -2.86 2.50 -17.92
N LYS A 43 -3.75 1.91 -17.13
CA LYS A 43 -5.08 2.45 -16.80
C LYS A 43 -5.22 2.80 -15.33
N GLY A 44 -4.23 2.49 -14.52
CA GLY A 44 -4.23 2.79 -13.11
C GLY A 44 -2.84 2.98 -12.52
N SER A 45 -2.81 3.63 -11.37
CA SER A 45 -1.61 3.84 -10.58
C SER A 45 -1.89 3.56 -9.10
N GLU A 46 -0.89 3.10 -8.37
CA GLU A 46 -0.84 3.26 -6.93
C GLU A 46 -0.46 4.69 -6.56
N ILE A 47 -0.82 5.14 -5.35
CA ILE A 47 -0.38 6.43 -4.84
C ILE A 47 1.07 6.30 -4.36
N GLY A 48 1.94 7.19 -4.81
CA GLY A 48 3.30 7.37 -4.30
C GLY A 48 3.47 8.67 -3.50
N ASN A 49 4.62 8.82 -2.85
CA ASN A 49 4.90 9.94 -1.95
C ASN A 49 4.85 11.33 -2.62
N LYS A 50 5.12 11.41 -3.93
CA LYS A 50 5.07 12.67 -4.67
C LYS A 50 3.66 13.07 -5.15
N TYR A 51 2.66 12.22 -4.90
CA TYR A 51 1.31 12.49 -5.37
C TYR A 51 0.62 13.58 -4.53
N PRO A 52 -0.23 14.43 -5.15
CA PRO A 52 -1.02 15.40 -4.41
C PRO A 52 -1.80 14.76 -3.27
N SER A 53 -1.72 15.36 -2.08
CA SER A 53 -2.45 14.89 -0.89
C SER A 53 -3.96 15.11 -1.00
N ASP A 54 -4.37 16.18 -1.68
CA ASP A 54 -5.78 16.49 -1.96
C ASP A 54 -6.33 15.56 -3.05
N PRO A 55 -7.35 14.73 -2.74
CA PRO A 55 -7.91 13.78 -3.69
C PRO A 55 -8.59 14.43 -4.88
N ASP A 56 -9.14 15.64 -4.76
CA ASP A 56 -9.79 16.32 -5.88
C ASP A 56 -8.76 16.89 -6.86
N VAL A 57 -7.63 17.36 -6.35
CA VAL A 57 -6.48 17.76 -7.17
C VAL A 57 -5.91 16.55 -7.89
N LEU A 58 -5.61 15.48 -7.13
CA LEU A 58 -5.06 14.23 -7.68
C LEU A 58 -5.97 13.68 -8.78
N LYS A 59 -7.27 13.62 -8.53
CA LYS A 59 -8.23 13.11 -9.50
C LYS A 59 -8.22 13.87 -10.83
N LYS A 60 -8.12 15.20 -10.82
CA LYS A 60 -8.02 16.02 -12.04
C LYS A 60 -6.79 15.65 -12.88
N TYR A 61 -5.63 15.47 -12.24
CA TYR A 61 -4.40 15.07 -12.95
C TYR A 61 -4.52 13.69 -13.60
N LEU A 62 -5.21 12.77 -12.95
CA LEU A 62 -5.40 11.41 -13.45
C LEU A 62 -6.45 11.35 -14.54
N ASP A 63 -7.59 12.04 -14.37
CA ASP A 63 -8.71 12.03 -15.33
C ASP A 63 -8.28 12.49 -16.73
N ILE A 64 -7.50 13.57 -16.83
CA ILE A 64 -7.00 14.08 -18.13
C ILE A 64 -6.04 13.10 -18.83
N ARG A 65 -5.53 12.09 -18.13
CA ARG A 65 -4.64 11.04 -18.64
C ARG A 65 -5.31 9.69 -18.81
N GLY A 66 -6.61 9.59 -18.46
CA GLY A 66 -7.35 8.34 -18.48
C GLY A 66 -6.84 7.30 -17.47
N LEU A 67 -6.24 7.78 -16.37
CA LEU A 67 -5.76 6.97 -15.25
C LEU A 67 -6.74 7.03 -14.08
N GLN A 68 -6.69 6.02 -13.21
CA GLN A 68 -7.38 6.01 -11.91
C GLN A 68 -6.46 5.46 -10.82
N ILE A 69 -6.74 5.78 -9.56
CA ILE A 69 -6.08 5.10 -8.44
C ILE A 69 -6.66 3.70 -8.29
N CYS A 70 -5.78 2.71 -8.24
CA CYS A 70 -6.17 1.31 -8.04
C CYS A 70 -5.90 0.82 -6.62
N ASN A 71 -4.86 1.36 -5.96
CA ASN A 71 -4.40 0.97 -4.64
C ASN A 71 -3.58 2.12 -4.02
N ALA A 72 -3.39 2.07 -2.70
CA ALA A 72 -2.32 2.75 -2.01
C ALA A 72 -1.89 1.94 -0.79
N TRP A 73 -0.61 1.97 -0.49
CA TRP A 73 -0.05 1.34 0.69
C TRP A 73 -0.55 1.96 1.98
N PHE A 74 -0.87 1.12 2.96
CA PHE A 74 -1.14 1.53 4.33
C PHE A 74 -0.17 0.85 5.29
N SER A 75 0.62 1.63 6.00
CA SER A 75 1.47 1.17 7.09
C SER A 75 0.68 1.11 8.39
N SER A 76 0.42 -0.09 8.86
CA SER A 76 -0.22 -0.35 10.15
C SER A 76 0.85 -0.39 11.25
N TYR A 77 0.50 0.04 12.45
CA TYR A 77 1.38 0.08 13.62
C TYR A 77 0.67 -0.47 14.86
N LEU A 78 -0.14 -1.50 14.71
CA LEU A 78 -0.96 -2.08 15.78
C LEU A 78 -0.14 -2.60 16.96
N THR A 79 1.10 -3.03 16.71
CA THR A 79 1.99 -3.56 17.76
C THR A 79 2.91 -2.51 18.41
N SER A 80 2.92 -1.27 17.89
CA SER A 80 3.85 -0.23 18.36
C SER A 80 3.21 1.13 18.63
N LYS A 81 1.94 1.32 18.26
CA LYS A 81 1.15 2.52 18.54
C LYS A 81 -0.18 2.17 19.22
N PRO A 82 -0.88 3.15 19.80
CA PRO A 82 -2.23 2.94 20.30
C PRO A 82 -3.14 2.35 19.21
N TYR A 83 -3.87 1.30 19.57
CA TYR A 83 -4.73 0.57 18.63
C TYR A 83 -5.70 1.48 17.88
N GLU A 84 -6.43 2.31 18.62
CA GLU A 84 -7.44 3.22 18.05
C GLU A 84 -6.84 4.25 17.10
N GLU A 85 -5.62 4.74 17.36
CA GLU A 85 -4.91 5.65 16.45
C GLU A 85 -4.68 5.01 15.08
N THR A 86 -4.23 3.76 15.08
CA THR A 86 -3.97 3.03 13.83
C THR A 86 -5.28 2.74 13.07
N ILE A 87 -6.34 2.37 13.79
CA ILE A 87 -7.65 2.11 13.18
C ILE A 87 -8.25 3.37 12.56
N GLU A 88 -8.21 4.51 13.27
CA GLU A 88 -8.72 5.78 12.73
C GLU A 88 -7.90 6.29 11.54
N ALA A 89 -6.58 6.14 11.58
CA ALA A 89 -5.71 6.44 10.45
C ALA A 89 -6.06 5.57 9.22
N PHE A 90 -6.36 4.28 9.44
CA PHE A 90 -6.80 3.40 8.36
C PHE A 90 -8.15 3.84 7.78
N LYS A 91 -9.13 4.18 8.61
CA LYS A 91 -10.45 4.64 8.15
C LYS A 91 -10.33 5.88 7.28
N ALA A 92 -9.53 6.86 7.70
CA ALA A 92 -9.27 8.07 6.91
C ALA A 92 -8.59 7.75 5.56
N HIS A 93 -7.61 6.84 5.56
CA HIS A 93 -6.94 6.36 4.34
C HIS A 93 -7.91 5.63 3.40
N CYS A 94 -8.74 4.76 3.95
CA CYS A 94 -9.78 4.03 3.20
C CYS A 94 -10.79 4.99 2.56
N ASP A 95 -11.27 5.98 3.28
CA ASP A 95 -12.23 6.98 2.77
C ASP A 95 -11.62 7.81 1.64
N LYS A 96 -10.35 8.20 1.76
CA LYS A 96 -9.61 8.87 0.68
C LYS A 96 -9.55 7.99 -0.57
N LEU A 97 -9.17 6.73 -0.43
CA LEU A 97 -9.08 5.79 -1.55
C LEU A 97 -10.44 5.50 -2.17
N HIS A 98 -11.49 5.35 -1.36
CA HIS A 98 -12.86 5.20 -1.84
C HIS A 98 -13.28 6.39 -2.70
N LYS A 99 -12.99 7.63 -2.26
CA LYS A 99 -13.27 8.87 -3.02
C LYS A 99 -12.52 8.89 -4.37
N LEU A 100 -11.32 8.32 -4.43
CA LEU A 100 -10.51 8.20 -5.66
C LEU A 100 -10.94 7.02 -6.55
N GLY A 101 -11.92 6.22 -6.13
CA GLY A 101 -12.45 5.11 -6.90
C GLY A 101 -11.68 3.80 -6.79
N ALA A 102 -10.67 3.73 -5.92
CA ALA A 102 -9.93 2.50 -5.68
C ALA A 102 -10.85 1.39 -5.15
N LYS A 103 -10.49 0.14 -5.44
CA LYS A 103 -11.22 -1.05 -5.00
C LYS A 103 -10.40 -1.94 -4.08
N VAL A 104 -9.12 -1.65 -3.91
CA VAL A 104 -8.19 -2.45 -3.11
C VAL A 104 -7.37 -1.53 -2.22
N ILE A 105 -7.06 -1.99 -1.02
CA ILE A 105 -6.09 -1.38 -0.10
C ILE A 105 -5.07 -2.46 0.25
N GLY A 106 -3.80 -2.23 -0.08
CA GLY A 106 -2.68 -3.04 0.39
C GLY A 106 -2.15 -2.50 1.71
N ALA A 107 -2.05 -3.34 2.72
CA ALA A 107 -1.53 -2.95 4.02
C ALA A 107 -0.51 -3.95 4.56
N SER A 108 0.39 -3.47 5.38
CA SER A 108 1.31 -4.31 6.15
C SER A 108 1.45 -3.78 7.58
N GLU A 109 1.67 -4.68 8.54
CA GLU A 109 2.02 -4.32 9.90
C GLU A 109 3.50 -3.93 9.95
N GLN A 110 3.79 -2.69 10.33
CA GLN A 110 5.13 -2.11 10.35
C GLN A 110 5.69 -1.97 11.77
N GLY A 111 4.90 -2.32 12.78
CA GLY A 111 5.38 -2.32 14.16
C GLY A 111 6.59 -3.23 14.33
N ASN A 112 7.66 -2.69 14.91
CA ASN A 112 8.94 -3.39 15.10
C ASN A 112 9.67 -3.81 13.80
N SER A 113 9.30 -3.23 12.66
CA SER A 113 10.00 -3.47 11.40
C SER A 113 11.48 -3.11 11.50
N ILE A 114 12.33 -3.93 10.89
CA ILE A 114 13.75 -3.64 10.67
C ILE A 114 14.02 -3.11 9.25
N GLN A 115 12.99 -2.85 8.47
CA GLN A 115 13.13 -2.25 7.15
C GLN A 115 13.80 -0.89 7.24
N GLY A 116 14.84 -0.68 6.43
CA GLY A 116 15.64 0.55 6.45
C GLY A 116 16.83 0.54 7.41
N ASP A 117 16.94 -0.43 8.30
CA ASP A 117 18.13 -0.61 9.15
C ASP A 117 19.14 -1.54 8.44
N LEU A 118 20.05 -0.94 7.66
CA LEU A 118 21.05 -1.67 6.88
C LEU A 118 22.09 -2.41 7.76
N THR A 119 22.09 -2.21 9.08
CA THR A 119 23.00 -2.89 9.99
C THR A 119 22.47 -4.25 10.44
N LYS A 120 21.20 -4.53 10.20
CA LYS A 120 20.52 -5.74 10.62
C LYS A 120 20.37 -6.75 9.49
N SER A 121 20.59 -8.02 9.83
CA SER A 121 20.31 -9.14 8.92
C SER A 121 18.81 -9.44 8.90
N ILE A 122 18.18 -9.31 7.74
CA ILE A 122 16.75 -9.66 7.55
C ILE A 122 16.49 -11.16 7.71
N LEU A 123 17.51 -12.00 7.64
CA LEU A 123 17.36 -13.44 7.80
C LEU A 123 17.42 -13.86 9.28
N ASP A 124 18.26 -13.18 10.07
CA ASP A 124 18.56 -13.58 11.44
C ASP A 124 17.88 -12.69 12.50
N GLU A 125 17.59 -11.43 12.17
CA GLU A 125 17.14 -10.41 13.13
C GLU A 125 15.74 -9.86 12.87
N LYS A 126 15.00 -10.44 11.90
CA LYS A 126 13.62 -10.00 11.67
C LYS A 126 12.75 -10.30 12.90
N PRO A 127 11.75 -9.43 13.19
CA PRO A 127 10.92 -9.59 14.36
C PRO A 127 10.04 -10.83 14.30
N TYR A 128 9.87 -11.47 15.45
CA TYR A 128 8.88 -12.52 15.68
C TYR A 128 7.82 -11.96 16.64
N TYR A 129 6.56 -12.13 16.31
CA TYR A 129 5.49 -11.68 17.18
C TYR A 129 5.16 -12.72 18.23
N THR A 130 4.84 -12.22 19.44
CA THR A 130 4.24 -13.04 20.50
C THR A 130 2.79 -13.37 20.13
N ASP A 131 2.18 -14.32 20.85
CA ASP A 131 0.77 -14.68 20.63
C ASP A 131 -0.15 -13.48 20.85
N GLU A 132 0.14 -12.65 21.87
CA GLU A 132 -0.62 -11.42 22.15
C GLU A 132 -0.50 -10.40 21.01
N GLN A 133 0.68 -10.25 20.39
CA GLN A 133 0.87 -9.39 19.24
C GLN A 133 0.11 -9.92 18.02
N TRP A 134 0.12 -11.22 17.80
CA TRP A 134 -0.69 -11.85 16.75
C TRP A 134 -2.19 -11.64 16.94
N GLU A 135 -2.68 -11.72 18.17
CA GLU A 135 -4.09 -11.43 18.49
C GLU A 135 -4.46 -9.98 18.15
N ILE A 136 -3.59 -9.01 18.53
CA ILE A 136 -3.81 -7.59 18.24
C ILE A 136 -3.81 -7.34 16.72
N VAL A 137 -2.85 -7.87 15.98
CA VAL A 137 -2.75 -7.71 14.54
C VAL A 137 -3.95 -8.35 13.83
N THR A 138 -4.32 -9.57 14.22
CA THR A 138 -5.47 -10.28 13.64
C THR A 138 -6.78 -9.53 13.89
N LYS A 139 -6.99 -9.04 15.11
CA LYS A 139 -8.14 -8.22 15.46
C LYS A 139 -8.20 -6.95 14.61
N GLY A 140 -7.07 -6.22 14.53
CA GLY A 140 -7.01 -4.97 13.78
C GLY A 140 -7.23 -5.17 12.28
N PHE A 141 -6.60 -6.17 11.68
CA PHE A 141 -6.79 -6.47 10.25
C PHE A 141 -8.22 -6.93 9.93
N ASN A 142 -8.87 -7.67 10.82
CA ASN A 142 -10.28 -8.01 10.66
C ASN A 142 -11.16 -6.76 10.71
N GLU A 143 -10.92 -5.81 11.63
CA GLU A 143 -11.65 -4.56 11.72
C GLU A 143 -11.43 -3.68 10.49
N MET A 144 -10.16 -3.52 10.04
CA MET A 144 -9.81 -2.81 8.81
C MET A 144 -10.49 -3.44 7.58
N GLY A 145 -10.47 -4.76 7.48
CA GLY A 145 -11.12 -5.50 6.41
C GLY A 145 -12.64 -5.33 6.40
N ALA A 146 -13.27 -5.34 7.56
CA ALA A 146 -14.71 -5.08 7.70
C ALA A 146 -15.06 -3.65 7.28
N TYR A 147 -14.24 -2.66 7.65
CA TYR A 147 -14.45 -1.28 7.24
C TYR A 147 -14.28 -1.10 5.72
N ALA A 148 -13.20 -1.63 5.14
CA ALA A 148 -12.98 -1.59 3.70
C ALA A 148 -14.15 -2.24 2.94
N LYS A 149 -14.61 -3.40 3.39
CA LYS A 149 -15.77 -4.10 2.82
C LYS A 149 -17.04 -3.27 2.88
N SER A 150 -17.28 -2.51 3.96
CA SER A 150 -18.43 -1.60 4.07
C SER A 150 -18.44 -0.48 3.02
N LYS A 151 -17.26 -0.13 2.50
CA LYS A 151 -17.06 0.83 1.40
C LYS A 151 -17.02 0.15 0.01
N GLY A 152 -17.26 -1.16 -0.08
CA GLY A 152 -17.17 -1.93 -1.32
C GLY A 152 -15.73 -2.11 -1.82
N MET A 153 -14.76 -2.15 -0.91
CA MET A 153 -13.34 -2.30 -1.18
C MET A 153 -12.81 -3.62 -0.59
N TYR A 154 -11.70 -4.10 -1.12
CA TYR A 154 -10.97 -5.24 -0.59
C TYR A 154 -9.76 -4.79 0.20
N PHE A 155 -9.59 -5.34 1.39
CA PHE A 155 -8.38 -5.23 2.20
C PHE A 155 -7.47 -6.41 1.89
N THR A 156 -6.20 -6.15 1.60
CA THR A 156 -5.19 -7.17 1.32
C THR A 156 -3.99 -6.98 2.22
N VAL A 157 -3.45 -8.09 2.71
CA VAL A 157 -2.25 -8.09 3.55
C VAL A 157 -1.04 -8.37 2.68
N HIS A 158 -0.09 -7.44 2.69
CA HIS A 158 1.22 -7.61 2.08
C HIS A 158 2.22 -7.93 3.19
N HIS A 159 2.64 -9.18 3.28
CA HIS A 159 3.72 -9.57 4.18
C HIS A 159 5.07 -9.29 3.52
N HIS A 160 5.88 -8.45 4.16
CA HIS A 160 7.20 -8.10 3.67
C HIS A 160 8.27 -8.89 4.41
N ILE A 161 9.34 -9.28 3.73
CA ILE A 161 10.39 -10.12 4.31
C ILE A 161 11.04 -9.51 5.57
N CYS A 162 11.08 -8.18 5.64
CA CYS A 162 11.67 -7.43 6.75
C CYS A 162 10.70 -7.15 7.91
N LEU A 163 9.41 -7.47 7.77
CA LEU A 163 8.35 -7.02 8.69
C LEU A 163 7.88 -8.11 9.62
N LEU A 164 7.63 -9.28 9.09
CA LEU A 164 7.09 -10.42 9.83
C LEU A 164 7.79 -11.70 9.40
N TYR A 165 8.04 -12.59 10.34
CA TYR A 165 8.22 -13.99 9.98
C TYR A 165 6.89 -14.46 9.42
N THR A 166 6.88 -14.72 8.12
CA THR A 166 5.67 -15.17 7.45
C THR A 166 5.22 -16.49 8.03
N SER A 167 3.90 -16.62 8.15
CA SER A 167 3.28 -17.94 8.30
C SER A 167 3.95 -18.93 7.34
N PRO A 168 4.09 -20.20 7.76
CA PRO A 168 4.69 -21.21 6.91
C PRO A 168 4.05 -21.18 5.52
N SER A 169 4.89 -21.21 4.51
CA SER A 169 4.43 -21.41 3.13
C SER A 169 3.54 -22.66 3.11
N PRO A 170 2.53 -22.74 2.25
CA PRO A 170 1.79 -23.99 2.05
C PRO A 170 2.68 -25.20 1.74
N ARG A 171 3.97 -24.96 1.43
CA ARG A 171 4.98 -26.02 1.25
C ARG A 171 5.61 -26.49 2.55
N ASP A 172 5.45 -25.73 3.65
CA ASP A 172 6.02 -26.02 4.96
C ASP A 172 4.95 -26.59 5.93
N ALA A 173 3.74 -26.76 5.45
CA ALA A 173 2.61 -27.33 6.18
C ALA A 173 2.41 -28.82 5.87
#